data_990b12f5d9964a645cd7af63b8299ec0
#
_entry.id   990b12f5d9964a645cd7af63b8299ec0
#
_cell.length_a   1.000
_cell.length_b   1.000
_cell.length_c   1.000
_cell.angle_alpha   90.00
_cell.angle_beta   90.00
_cell.angle_gamma   90.00
#
_symmetry.space_group_name_H-M   'P 1'
#
loop_
_entity.id
_entity.type
_entity.pdbx_description
1 polymer ?
#
loop_
_entity_poly.entity_id
_entity_poly.type
_entity_poly.pdbx_seq_one_letter_code
_entity_poly.pdbx_strand_id
1 'polypeptide(L)'
;MNRTDLRRVDLNLLIVFETLMLERSVTRAAEKLFLGQPAISAALARLRTLFDDPLFVRTGRSMEPTPRAQEIAALLSPALDQISSAVSRTQSFEPASADRVFRVGLSDDVEFALLPPLLRRLRIEAPGTTLVVRRMNYLTAAGMLASGEITVAVGYTEELPANAKRRPVRRFGFKVLRADSKPGRLTLDEYCARPHALVSYAGDLTGYIDELLDKLGRQRRVVLAVPQFNGLGSLLAETDLLVMVPDYTARLLASTGGLRYEDPPEELRDGSHELPMAWSGAQDHDPGERWLRSRIQMFIGDPDSL
;
A
#
# COMPACT_ATOMS: atom_id res chain seq x y z
N MET A 1 2.11 38.86 4.45
CA MET A 1 1.08 38.36 3.51
C MET A 1 0.76 36.91 3.90
N ASN A 2 -0.48 36.61 4.24
CA ASN A 2 -0.89 35.25 4.57
C ASN A 2 -1.48 34.55 3.32
N ARG A 3 -1.78 33.23 3.40
CA ARG A 3 -2.33 32.47 2.25
C ARG A 3 -3.65 33.04 1.71
N THR A 4 -4.43 33.73 2.53
CA THR A 4 -5.71 34.34 2.13
C THR A 4 -5.49 35.58 1.25
N ASP A 5 -4.36 36.27 1.41
CA ASP A 5 -4.00 37.44 0.60
C ASP A 5 -3.64 37.06 -0.84
N LEU A 6 -3.17 35.81 -1.06
CA LEU A 6 -2.90 35.27 -2.41
C LEU A 6 -4.15 35.23 -3.29
N ARG A 7 -5.36 35.22 -2.74
CA ARG A 7 -6.62 35.28 -3.55
C ARG A 7 -6.68 36.58 -4.38
N ARG A 8 -5.96 37.64 -4.00
CA ARG A 8 -5.92 38.91 -4.73
C ARG A 8 -4.86 38.92 -5.83
N VAL A 9 -4.01 37.91 -5.87
CA VAL A 9 -2.94 37.78 -6.86
C VAL A 9 -3.41 36.81 -7.95
N ASP A 10 -3.43 37.30 -9.19
CA ASP A 10 -3.65 36.46 -10.35
C ASP A 10 -2.39 35.61 -10.61
N LEU A 11 -2.43 34.34 -10.27
CA LEU A 11 -1.28 33.44 -10.39
C LEU A 11 -0.77 33.30 -11.84
N ASN A 12 -1.62 33.53 -12.86
CA ASN A 12 -1.18 33.55 -14.24
C ASN A 12 -0.16 34.63 -14.53
N LEU A 13 -0.19 35.74 -13.78
CA LEU A 13 0.84 36.79 -13.89
C LEU A 13 2.23 36.27 -13.53
N LEU A 14 2.33 35.32 -12.59
CA LEU A 14 3.60 34.76 -12.15
C LEU A 14 4.23 33.90 -13.27
N ILE A 15 3.41 33.20 -14.03
CA ILE A 15 3.85 32.45 -15.22
C ILE A 15 4.35 33.41 -16.31
N VAL A 16 3.64 34.53 -16.54
CA VAL A 16 4.07 35.55 -17.47
C VAL A 16 5.42 36.17 -17.02
N PHE A 17 5.57 36.44 -15.72
CA PHE A 17 6.82 36.95 -15.15
C PHE A 17 7.99 35.99 -15.39
N GLU A 18 7.84 34.72 -15.07
CA GLU A 18 8.87 33.70 -15.30
C GLU A 18 9.24 33.57 -16.77
N THR A 19 8.24 33.57 -17.65
CA THR A 19 8.47 33.52 -19.10
C THR A 19 9.23 34.76 -19.58
N LEU A 20 8.93 35.96 -19.06
CA LEU A 20 9.66 37.18 -19.39
C LEU A 20 11.11 37.15 -18.88
N MET A 21 11.35 36.56 -17.68
CA MET A 21 12.71 36.34 -17.16
C MET A 21 13.56 35.48 -18.08
N LEU A 22 12.97 34.44 -18.68
CA LEU A 22 13.64 33.53 -19.61
C LEU A 22 13.83 34.16 -21.00
N GLU A 23 12.75 34.70 -21.57
CA GLU A 23 12.75 35.16 -22.97
C GLU A 23 13.32 36.56 -23.17
N ARG A 24 13.32 37.40 -22.14
CA ARG A 24 13.76 38.81 -22.22
C ARG A 24 13.17 39.60 -23.36
N SER A 25 11.95 39.23 -23.76
CA SER A 25 11.24 39.80 -24.92
C SER A 25 9.73 39.57 -24.76
N VAL A 26 8.96 40.65 -24.86
CA VAL A 26 7.50 40.59 -24.84
C VAL A 26 6.96 39.77 -26.03
N THR A 27 7.56 39.89 -27.19
CA THR A 27 7.15 39.16 -28.41
C THR A 27 7.36 37.67 -28.21
N ARG A 28 8.57 37.24 -27.84
CA ARG A 28 8.86 35.82 -27.61
C ARG A 28 8.07 35.23 -26.46
N ALA A 29 7.85 36.00 -25.37
CA ALA A 29 6.98 35.55 -24.28
C ALA A 29 5.53 35.37 -24.75
N ALA A 30 5.03 36.24 -25.61
CA ALA A 30 3.71 36.13 -26.20
C ALA A 30 3.56 34.86 -27.05
N GLU A 31 4.55 34.60 -27.92
CA GLU A 31 4.60 33.38 -28.74
C GLU A 31 4.63 32.12 -27.87
N LYS A 32 5.49 32.09 -26.83
CA LYS A 32 5.67 30.92 -25.96
C LYS A 32 4.43 30.61 -25.14
N LEU A 33 3.68 31.65 -24.73
CA LEU A 33 2.44 31.48 -23.94
C LEU A 33 1.19 31.41 -24.82
N PHE A 34 1.31 31.45 -26.14
CA PHE A 34 0.18 31.49 -27.07
C PHE A 34 -0.79 32.64 -26.77
N LEU A 35 -0.24 33.82 -26.41
CA LEU A 35 -0.98 35.03 -26.09
C LEU A 35 -0.62 36.18 -27.06
N GLY A 36 -1.48 37.17 -27.15
CA GLY A 36 -1.14 38.39 -27.91
C GLY A 36 -0.14 39.29 -27.13
N GLN A 37 0.74 39.99 -27.84
CA GLN A 37 1.66 40.97 -27.22
C GLN A 37 0.99 42.00 -26.34
N PRO A 38 -0.24 42.54 -26.66
CA PRO A 38 -0.95 43.44 -25.78
C PRO A 38 -1.30 42.80 -24.44
N ALA A 39 -1.62 41.50 -24.41
CA ALA A 39 -1.92 40.76 -23.17
C ALA A 39 -0.69 40.63 -22.27
N ILE A 40 0.48 40.31 -22.86
CA ILE A 40 1.74 40.23 -22.08
C ILE A 40 2.13 41.61 -21.56
N SER A 41 1.95 42.70 -22.38
CA SER A 41 2.24 44.06 -21.93
C SER A 41 1.32 44.50 -20.77
N ALA A 42 0.04 44.16 -20.82
CA ALA A 42 -0.92 44.42 -19.77
C ALA A 42 -0.57 43.62 -18.47
N ALA A 43 -0.19 42.34 -18.66
CA ALA A 43 0.26 41.50 -17.54
C ALA A 43 1.53 42.09 -16.89
N LEU A 44 2.50 42.54 -17.67
CA LEU A 44 3.70 43.20 -17.16
C LEU A 44 3.39 44.50 -16.39
N ALA A 45 2.43 45.30 -16.87
CA ALA A 45 1.99 46.49 -16.14
C ALA A 45 1.39 46.13 -14.78
N ARG A 46 0.55 45.06 -14.69
CA ARG A 46 -0.01 44.56 -13.43
C ARG A 46 1.06 44.01 -12.50
N LEU A 47 2.05 43.30 -13.02
CA LEU A 47 3.19 42.79 -12.28
C LEU A 47 4.02 43.92 -11.66
N ARG A 48 4.26 45.01 -12.38
CA ARG A 48 4.94 46.22 -11.89
C ARG A 48 4.21 46.82 -10.70
N THR A 49 2.89 46.90 -10.78
CA THR A 49 2.06 47.38 -9.65
C THR A 49 2.09 46.39 -8.48
N LEU A 50 2.07 45.09 -8.76
CA LEU A 50 2.07 44.03 -7.73
C LEU A 50 3.37 44.03 -6.90
N PHE A 51 4.52 44.23 -7.57
CA PHE A 51 5.84 44.15 -6.94
C PHE A 51 6.45 45.52 -6.63
N ASP A 52 5.74 46.58 -7.00
CA ASP A 52 6.21 47.97 -6.87
C ASP A 52 7.63 48.15 -7.44
N ASP A 53 7.88 47.58 -8.62
CA ASP A 53 9.17 47.58 -9.27
C ASP A 53 8.99 47.59 -10.80
N PRO A 54 9.85 48.26 -11.60
CA PRO A 54 9.82 48.19 -13.07
C PRO A 54 9.99 46.77 -13.64
N LEU A 55 10.58 45.86 -12.88
CA LEU A 55 10.91 44.47 -13.18
C LEU A 55 11.84 44.26 -14.35
N PHE A 56 11.64 45.00 -15.42
CA PHE A 56 12.46 44.95 -16.62
C PHE A 56 12.72 46.39 -17.17
N VAL A 57 13.96 46.63 -17.48
CA VAL A 57 14.40 47.85 -18.13
C VAL A 57 14.80 47.59 -19.59
N ARG A 58 14.54 48.51 -20.46
CA ARG A 58 14.83 48.34 -21.90
C ARG A 58 16.27 48.72 -22.17
N THR A 59 17.07 47.81 -22.74
CA THR A 59 18.47 48.02 -23.10
C THR A 59 18.61 47.68 -24.59
N GLY A 60 18.49 48.71 -25.45
CA GLY A 60 18.47 48.50 -26.91
C GLY A 60 17.24 47.69 -27.37
N ARG A 61 17.46 46.52 -27.94
CA ARG A 61 16.40 45.60 -28.41
C ARG A 61 15.98 44.52 -27.39
N SER A 62 16.67 44.44 -26.24
CA SER A 62 16.36 43.46 -25.20
C SER A 62 15.75 44.10 -23.96
N MET A 63 15.19 43.25 -23.07
CA MET A 63 14.71 43.62 -21.76
C MET A 63 15.62 42.98 -20.71
N GLU A 64 16.22 43.80 -19.86
CA GLU A 64 17.07 43.31 -18.78
C GLU A 64 16.30 43.36 -17.43
N PRO A 65 16.33 42.27 -16.65
CA PRO A 65 15.65 42.21 -15.37
C PRO A 65 16.34 43.12 -14.35
N THR A 66 15.54 43.79 -13.51
CA THR A 66 16.04 44.52 -12.37
C THR A 66 16.62 43.58 -11.31
N PRO A 67 17.50 44.06 -10.39
CA PRO A 67 17.93 43.24 -9.26
C PRO A 67 16.75 42.65 -8.46
N ARG A 68 15.69 43.45 -8.29
CA ARG A 68 14.48 43.04 -7.61
C ARG A 68 13.75 41.90 -8.36
N ALA A 69 13.69 41.97 -9.68
CA ALA A 69 13.13 40.88 -10.50
C ALA A 69 13.95 39.59 -10.35
N GLN A 70 15.28 39.67 -10.27
CA GLN A 70 16.14 38.51 -10.04
C GLN A 70 15.89 37.85 -8.66
N GLU A 71 15.76 38.66 -7.60
CA GLU A 71 15.41 38.17 -6.25
C GLU A 71 14.05 37.46 -6.26
N ILE A 72 13.04 38.08 -6.90
CA ILE A 72 11.71 37.50 -7.01
C ILE A 72 11.76 36.17 -7.77
N ALA A 73 12.47 36.11 -8.89
CA ALA A 73 12.61 34.90 -9.68
C ALA A 73 13.25 33.76 -8.90
N ALA A 74 14.29 34.02 -8.10
CA ALA A 74 14.97 33.04 -7.27
C ALA A 74 14.02 32.36 -6.25
N LEU A 75 13.01 33.10 -5.77
CA LEU A 75 12.00 32.59 -4.83
C LEU A 75 10.81 31.94 -5.57
N LEU A 76 10.44 32.49 -6.71
CA LEU A 76 9.22 32.15 -7.43
C LEU A 76 9.38 30.88 -8.27
N SER A 77 10.49 30.68 -8.97
CA SER A 77 10.69 29.49 -9.83
C SER A 77 10.58 28.18 -9.05
N PRO A 78 11.24 27.99 -7.89
CA PRO A 78 11.04 26.75 -7.11
C PRO A 78 9.60 26.56 -6.64
N ALA A 79 8.88 27.64 -6.34
CA ALA A 79 7.48 27.56 -5.93
C ALA A 79 6.56 27.15 -7.10
N LEU A 80 6.79 27.67 -8.30
CA LEU A 80 6.05 27.26 -9.53
C LEU A 80 6.36 25.83 -9.90
N ASP A 81 7.59 25.36 -9.74
CA ASP A 81 7.95 23.96 -9.93
C ASP A 81 7.19 23.04 -8.98
N GLN A 82 7.06 23.42 -7.70
CA GLN A 82 6.28 22.68 -6.72
C GLN A 82 4.78 22.65 -7.08
N ILE A 83 4.22 23.78 -7.51
CA ILE A 83 2.83 23.84 -7.96
C ILE A 83 2.64 22.98 -9.22
N SER A 84 3.54 23.08 -10.18
CA SER A 84 3.53 22.27 -11.40
C SER A 84 3.58 20.79 -11.07
N SER A 85 4.46 20.39 -10.15
CA SER A 85 4.56 19.00 -9.67
C SER A 85 3.28 18.52 -8.98
N ALA A 86 2.63 19.40 -8.21
CA ALA A 86 1.38 19.08 -7.52
C ALA A 86 0.18 18.94 -8.50
N VAL A 87 0.18 19.72 -9.58
CA VAL A 87 -0.87 19.71 -10.60
C VAL A 87 -0.63 18.64 -11.65
N SER A 88 0.63 18.32 -11.96
CA SER A 88 1.00 17.29 -12.92
C SER A 88 0.68 15.91 -12.36
N ARG A 89 -0.41 15.30 -12.80
CA ARG A 89 -0.80 13.93 -12.48
C ARG A 89 0.15 12.84 -13.00
N THR A 90 1.27 13.21 -13.57
CA THR A 90 2.25 12.32 -14.19
C THR A 90 3.57 12.32 -13.39
N GLN A 91 3.53 12.05 -12.10
CA GLN A 91 4.74 11.54 -11.45
C GLN A 91 4.85 10.06 -11.84
N SER A 92 5.74 9.74 -12.77
CA SER A 92 6.20 8.36 -12.93
C SER A 92 6.89 7.96 -11.62
N PHE A 93 6.45 6.86 -11.02
CA PHE A 93 7.13 6.31 -9.86
C PHE A 93 8.37 5.54 -10.36
N GLU A 94 9.54 6.02 -9.94
CA GLU A 94 10.82 5.39 -10.27
C GLU A 94 11.34 4.67 -9.03
N PRO A 95 11.18 3.33 -8.94
CA PRO A 95 11.48 2.59 -7.73
C PRO A 95 12.91 2.79 -7.22
N ALA A 96 13.89 2.77 -8.13
CA ALA A 96 15.31 2.81 -7.79
C ALA A 96 15.73 4.10 -7.06
N SER A 97 15.05 5.21 -7.32
CA SER A 97 15.35 6.53 -6.73
C SER A 97 14.26 7.05 -5.79
N ALA A 98 13.20 6.26 -5.58
CA ALA A 98 12.08 6.68 -4.75
C ALA A 98 12.47 6.75 -3.26
N ASP A 99 12.11 7.87 -2.62
CA ASP A 99 12.12 8.06 -1.17
C ASP A 99 10.67 8.19 -0.72
N ARG A 100 10.05 7.08 -0.38
CA ARG A 100 8.62 7.01 -0.05
C ARG A 100 8.35 6.03 1.07
N VAL A 101 7.40 6.38 1.94
CA VAL A 101 6.88 5.49 2.98
C VAL A 101 5.59 4.83 2.48
N PHE A 102 5.59 3.52 2.35
CA PHE A 102 4.41 2.69 2.11
C PHE A 102 3.84 2.16 3.42
N ARG A 103 2.52 2.16 3.55
CA ARG A 103 1.81 1.67 4.74
C ARG A 103 0.89 0.53 4.36
N VAL A 104 1.24 -0.69 4.75
CA VAL A 104 0.47 -1.90 4.45
C VAL A 104 -0.12 -2.52 5.70
N GLY A 105 -1.36 -2.95 5.63
CA GLY A 105 -1.98 -3.80 6.64
C GLY A 105 -1.82 -5.26 6.25
N LEU A 106 -1.28 -6.07 7.14
CA LEU A 106 -1.15 -7.51 6.93
C LEU A 106 -1.86 -8.27 8.06
N SER A 107 -2.54 -9.36 7.72
CA SER A 107 -2.93 -10.34 8.74
C SER A 107 -1.67 -11.05 9.26
N ASP A 108 -1.76 -11.60 10.46
CA ASP A 108 -0.61 -12.21 11.15
C ASP A 108 0.05 -13.34 10.35
N ASP A 109 -0.75 -14.18 9.73
CA ASP A 109 -0.30 -15.27 8.85
C ASP A 109 0.45 -14.77 7.62
N VAL A 110 -0.04 -13.70 6.99
CA VAL A 110 0.59 -13.05 5.84
C VAL A 110 1.90 -12.37 6.24
N GLU A 111 1.91 -11.62 7.35
CA GLU A 111 3.12 -11.00 7.90
C GLU A 111 4.18 -12.06 8.16
N PHE A 112 3.81 -13.10 8.89
CA PHE A 112 4.72 -14.15 9.32
C PHE A 112 5.30 -14.97 8.14
N ALA A 113 4.46 -15.42 7.22
CA ALA A 113 4.85 -16.39 6.19
C ALA A 113 5.21 -15.75 4.83
N LEU A 114 4.58 -14.65 4.47
CA LEU A 114 4.65 -14.13 3.10
C LEU A 114 5.34 -12.78 2.97
N LEU A 115 5.56 -12.03 4.06
CA LEU A 115 6.29 -10.75 4.02
C LEU A 115 7.78 -10.91 3.67
N PRO A 116 8.54 -11.91 4.14
CA PRO A 116 9.98 -11.98 3.91
C PRO A 116 10.40 -11.97 2.43
N PRO A 117 9.78 -12.73 1.49
CA PRO A 117 10.12 -12.64 0.08
C PRO A 117 9.80 -11.28 -0.53
N LEU A 118 8.69 -10.66 -0.17
CA LEU A 118 8.35 -9.31 -0.61
C LEU A 118 9.40 -8.29 -0.13
N LEU A 119 9.76 -8.32 1.15
CA LEU A 119 10.73 -7.37 1.71
C LEU A 119 12.09 -7.49 1.02
N ARG A 120 12.59 -8.72 0.80
CA ARG A 120 13.86 -8.93 0.07
C ARG A 120 13.83 -8.25 -1.29
N ARG A 121 12.73 -8.36 -2.01
CA ARG A 121 12.60 -7.77 -3.34
C ARG A 121 12.50 -6.25 -3.31
N LEU A 122 11.72 -5.69 -2.39
CA LEU A 122 11.62 -4.23 -2.21
C LEU A 122 12.99 -3.61 -1.91
N ARG A 123 13.84 -4.28 -1.10
CA ARG A 123 15.21 -3.79 -0.80
C ARG A 123 16.12 -3.76 -2.02
N ILE A 124 15.87 -4.58 -3.03
CA ILE A 124 16.63 -4.59 -4.29
C ILE A 124 16.07 -3.54 -5.26
N GLU A 125 14.75 -3.50 -5.46
CA GLU A 125 14.13 -2.67 -6.49
C GLU A 125 13.94 -1.21 -6.08
N ALA A 126 13.71 -0.96 -4.78
CA ALA A 126 13.40 0.36 -4.24
C ALA A 126 14.10 0.60 -2.90
N PRO A 127 15.45 0.66 -2.88
CA PRO A 127 16.26 0.68 -1.65
C PRO A 127 16.01 1.90 -0.76
N GLY A 128 15.57 3.03 -1.33
CA GLY A 128 15.23 4.25 -0.59
C GLY A 128 13.85 4.23 0.06
N THR A 129 13.00 3.26 -0.27
CA THR A 129 11.64 3.22 0.27
C THR A 129 11.59 2.59 1.67
N THR A 130 10.61 3.04 2.47
CA THR A 130 10.28 2.47 3.78
C THR A 130 8.96 1.75 3.71
N LEU A 131 8.91 0.51 4.20
CA LEU A 131 7.67 -0.26 4.36
C LEU A 131 7.27 -0.26 5.83
N VAL A 132 6.13 0.35 6.15
CA VAL A 132 5.50 0.30 7.47
C VAL A 132 4.40 -0.75 7.43
N VAL A 133 4.60 -1.83 8.18
CA VAL A 133 3.60 -2.90 8.33
C VAL A 133 2.74 -2.61 9.55
N ARG A 134 1.43 -2.68 9.37
CA ARG A 134 0.45 -2.57 10.45
C ARG A 134 -0.31 -3.89 10.54
N ARG A 135 -0.35 -4.45 11.74
CA ARG A 135 -1.17 -5.64 11.96
C ARG A 135 -2.64 -5.29 11.83
N MET A 136 -3.34 -6.07 11.04
CA MET A 136 -4.79 -5.96 10.85
C MET A 136 -5.47 -7.32 10.99
N ASN A 137 -6.78 -7.29 11.13
CA ASN A 137 -7.67 -8.44 11.02
C ASN A 137 -8.97 -8.02 10.33
N TYR A 138 -9.91 -8.94 10.18
CA TYR A 138 -11.18 -8.69 9.49
C TYR A 138 -12.03 -7.59 10.16
N LEU A 139 -11.88 -7.35 11.48
CA LEU A 139 -12.60 -6.31 12.22
C LEU A 139 -11.98 -4.91 12.02
N THR A 140 -10.67 -4.82 11.83
CA THR A 140 -9.94 -3.54 11.82
C THR A 140 -9.61 -3.03 10.42
N ALA A 141 -9.54 -3.91 9.43
CA ALA A 141 -9.10 -3.59 8.07
C ALA A 141 -9.89 -2.44 7.42
N ALA A 142 -11.22 -2.46 7.54
CA ALA A 142 -12.09 -1.43 6.96
C ALA A 142 -11.82 -0.04 7.54
N GLY A 143 -11.71 0.08 8.86
CA GLY A 143 -11.41 1.33 9.55
C GLY A 143 -10.03 1.88 9.20
N MET A 144 -9.01 1.02 9.14
CA MET A 144 -7.64 1.40 8.80
C MET A 144 -7.50 1.89 7.35
N LEU A 145 -8.22 1.27 6.41
CA LEU A 145 -8.28 1.73 5.02
C LEU A 145 -9.04 3.07 4.89
N ALA A 146 -10.15 3.21 5.60
CA ALA A 146 -10.98 4.42 5.57
C ALA A 146 -10.23 5.63 6.16
N SER A 147 -9.47 5.44 7.23
CA SER A 147 -8.67 6.50 7.87
C SER A 147 -7.38 6.84 7.12
N GLY A 148 -6.94 5.99 6.18
CA GLY A 148 -5.64 6.11 5.52
C GLY A 148 -4.46 5.69 6.40
N GLU A 149 -4.69 5.01 7.51
CA GLU A 149 -3.64 4.42 8.34
C GLU A 149 -2.84 3.38 7.55
N ILE A 150 -3.52 2.65 6.67
CA ILE A 150 -2.94 1.78 5.66
C ILE A 150 -3.50 2.14 4.27
N THR A 151 -2.70 1.94 3.23
CA THR A 151 -3.11 2.16 1.84
C THR A 151 -3.53 0.87 1.15
N VAL A 152 -2.96 -0.25 1.59
CA VAL A 152 -3.22 -1.60 1.10
C VAL A 152 -3.38 -2.55 2.28
N ALA A 153 -4.35 -3.44 2.21
CA ALA A 153 -4.61 -4.52 3.16
C ALA A 153 -4.43 -5.88 2.45
N VAL A 154 -3.72 -6.83 3.06
CA VAL A 154 -3.60 -8.21 2.58
C VAL A 154 -3.97 -9.16 3.71
N GLY A 155 -5.03 -9.92 3.53
CA GLY A 155 -5.60 -10.81 4.52
C GLY A 155 -7.12 -10.92 4.39
N TYR A 156 -7.72 -11.80 5.15
CA TYR A 156 -9.18 -11.93 5.16
C TYR A 156 -9.84 -10.65 5.66
N THR A 157 -10.84 -10.19 4.92
CA THR A 157 -11.64 -8.99 5.23
C THR A 157 -13.11 -9.29 4.95
N GLU A 158 -13.99 -9.01 5.89
CA GLU A 158 -15.45 -9.17 5.72
C GLU A 158 -16.03 -7.95 5.03
N GLU A 159 -15.97 -6.82 5.70
CA GLU A 159 -16.47 -5.55 5.19
C GLU A 159 -15.33 -4.67 4.69
N LEU A 160 -15.61 -3.88 3.69
CA LEU A 160 -14.68 -2.91 3.12
C LEU A 160 -15.40 -1.57 2.92
N PRO A 161 -14.67 -0.44 2.98
CA PRO A 161 -15.24 0.86 2.62
C PRO A 161 -15.84 0.83 1.20
N ALA A 162 -16.93 1.56 0.99
CA ALA A 162 -17.66 1.55 -0.30
C ALA A 162 -16.80 1.91 -1.52
N ASN A 163 -15.72 2.69 -1.32
CA ASN A 163 -14.76 3.07 -2.35
C ASN A 163 -13.55 2.15 -2.43
N ALA A 164 -13.47 1.11 -1.62
CA ALA A 164 -12.35 0.17 -1.67
C ALA A 164 -12.46 -0.74 -2.89
N LYS A 165 -11.29 -1.11 -3.40
CA LYS A 165 -11.12 -2.13 -4.45
C LYS A 165 -10.52 -3.39 -3.84
N ARG A 166 -10.85 -4.53 -4.43
CA ARG A 166 -10.40 -5.85 -3.95
C ARG A 166 -10.02 -6.73 -5.14
N ARG A 167 -9.00 -7.55 -4.97
CA ARG A 167 -8.64 -8.63 -5.89
C ARG A 167 -7.96 -9.77 -5.14
N PRO A 168 -8.07 -11.02 -5.62
CA PRO A 168 -7.31 -12.12 -5.06
C PRO A 168 -5.81 -11.96 -5.38
N VAL A 169 -4.96 -12.32 -4.42
CA VAL A 169 -3.51 -12.35 -4.56
C VAL A 169 -3.01 -13.76 -4.70
N ARG A 170 -3.58 -14.67 -3.91
CA ARG A 170 -3.16 -16.07 -3.81
C ARG A 170 -4.35 -16.96 -3.59
N ARG A 171 -4.27 -18.19 -4.08
CA ARG A 171 -5.11 -19.30 -3.63
C ARG A 171 -4.36 -20.15 -2.63
N PHE A 172 -5.06 -20.68 -1.63
CA PHE A 172 -4.48 -21.53 -0.61
C PHE A 172 -5.50 -22.59 -0.15
N GLY A 173 -4.98 -23.68 0.40
CA GLY A 173 -5.77 -24.66 1.13
C GLY A 173 -5.36 -24.71 2.59
N PHE A 174 -6.11 -25.43 3.39
CA PHE A 174 -5.74 -25.67 4.79
C PHE A 174 -4.91 -26.94 4.94
N LYS A 175 -4.07 -26.95 5.95
CA LYS A 175 -3.30 -28.11 6.41
C LYS A 175 -3.48 -28.29 7.91
N VAL A 176 -3.41 -29.52 8.37
CA VAL A 176 -3.38 -29.86 9.80
C VAL A 176 -1.92 -29.97 10.22
N LEU A 177 -1.54 -29.21 11.25
CA LEU A 177 -0.24 -29.28 11.91
C LEU A 177 -0.34 -30.09 13.19
N ARG A 178 0.69 -30.89 13.47
CA ARG A 178 0.86 -31.69 14.68
C ARG A 178 2.32 -32.02 14.97
N ALA A 179 2.66 -32.30 16.24
CA ALA A 179 4.01 -32.67 16.66
C ALA A 179 4.25 -34.18 16.64
N ASP A 180 3.23 -35.02 16.71
CA ASP A 180 3.39 -36.46 16.78
C ASP A 180 3.87 -37.10 15.46
N SER A 181 4.53 -38.24 15.58
CA SER A 181 5.09 -39.00 14.47
C SER A 181 4.21 -40.16 14.02
N LYS A 182 2.94 -40.24 14.43
CA LYS A 182 2.03 -41.33 14.03
C LYS A 182 1.99 -41.46 12.52
N PRO A 183 2.27 -42.63 11.95
CA PRO A 183 2.18 -42.84 10.51
C PRO A 183 0.72 -42.85 10.06
N GLY A 184 0.50 -42.54 8.76
CA GLY A 184 -0.82 -42.57 8.16
C GLY A 184 -1.49 -41.18 8.10
N ARG A 185 -2.56 -41.09 7.30
CA ARG A 185 -3.40 -39.91 7.17
C ARG A 185 -4.38 -39.84 8.33
N LEU A 186 -4.65 -38.62 8.79
CA LEU A 186 -5.62 -38.36 9.84
C LEU A 186 -7.03 -38.62 9.32
N THR A 187 -7.77 -39.54 9.95
CA THR A 187 -9.19 -39.76 9.66
C THR A 187 -10.05 -38.68 10.33
N LEU A 188 -11.30 -38.50 9.88
CA LEU A 188 -12.24 -37.57 10.50
C LEU A 188 -12.50 -37.93 11.97
N ASP A 189 -12.59 -39.21 12.30
CA ASP A 189 -12.80 -39.68 13.68
C ASP A 189 -11.62 -39.33 14.58
N GLU A 190 -10.38 -39.55 14.11
CA GLU A 190 -9.17 -39.15 14.86
C GLU A 190 -9.07 -37.64 15.00
N TYR A 191 -9.41 -36.89 13.93
CA TYR A 191 -9.44 -35.43 13.98
C TYR A 191 -10.40 -34.93 15.05
N CYS A 192 -11.63 -35.42 15.09
CA CYS A 192 -12.63 -35.00 16.08
C CYS A 192 -12.31 -35.45 17.51
N ALA A 193 -11.63 -36.59 17.66
CA ALA A 193 -11.30 -37.14 18.99
C ALA A 193 -10.16 -36.41 19.70
N ARG A 194 -9.29 -35.71 18.95
CA ARG A 194 -8.12 -35.02 19.52
C ARG A 194 -8.45 -33.60 19.97
N PRO A 195 -7.66 -33.04 20.90
CA PRO A 195 -7.79 -31.64 21.29
C PRO A 195 -7.19 -30.72 20.19
N HIS A 196 -7.76 -29.51 20.07
CA HIS A 196 -7.39 -28.54 19.05
C HIS A 196 -6.94 -27.21 19.63
N ALA A 197 -5.96 -26.61 18.96
CA ALA A 197 -5.72 -25.18 19.04
C ALA A 197 -6.46 -24.46 17.89
N LEU A 198 -6.92 -23.25 18.16
CA LEU A 198 -7.58 -22.37 17.19
C LEU A 198 -6.88 -21.01 17.21
N VAL A 199 -6.65 -20.43 16.01
CA VAL A 199 -6.24 -19.03 15.91
C VAL A 199 -7.49 -18.19 15.76
N SER A 200 -7.78 -17.37 16.77
CA SER A 200 -8.93 -16.46 16.80
C SER A 200 -8.55 -15.14 17.46
N TYR A 201 -8.77 -14.04 16.76
CA TYR A 201 -8.55 -12.69 17.28
C TYR A 201 -9.55 -12.29 18.34
N ALA A 202 -10.79 -12.76 18.22
CA ALA A 202 -11.85 -12.44 19.15
C ALA A 202 -11.87 -13.39 20.37
N GLY A 203 -11.04 -14.46 20.35
CA GLY A 203 -11.02 -15.47 21.40
C GLY A 203 -12.15 -16.49 21.26
N ASP A 204 -12.74 -16.60 20.06
CA ASP A 204 -13.76 -17.60 19.78
C ASP A 204 -13.18 -19.00 19.92
N LEU A 205 -14.02 -19.95 20.31
CA LEU A 205 -13.69 -21.38 20.38
C LEU A 205 -14.26 -22.16 19.19
N THR A 206 -14.91 -21.47 18.28
CA THR A 206 -15.48 -22.00 17.02
C THR A 206 -15.04 -21.16 15.84
N GLY A 207 -15.05 -21.72 14.66
CA GLY A 207 -14.70 -21.02 13.41
C GLY A 207 -15.15 -21.81 12.20
N TYR A 208 -14.68 -21.44 11.03
CA TYR A 208 -15.05 -22.01 9.74
C TYR A 208 -15.07 -23.56 9.71
N ILE A 209 -14.10 -24.24 10.34
CA ILE A 209 -14.02 -25.69 10.39
C ILE A 209 -15.16 -26.28 11.23
N ASP A 210 -15.58 -25.57 12.26
CA ASP A 210 -16.68 -26.02 13.12
C ASP A 210 -18.00 -25.97 12.35
N GLU A 211 -18.19 -25.00 11.46
CA GLU A 211 -19.34 -24.96 10.55
C GLU A 211 -19.37 -26.15 9.57
N LEU A 212 -18.19 -26.59 9.10
CA LEU A 212 -18.09 -27.78 8.24
C LEU A 212 -18.40 -29.05 9.05
N LEU A 213 -17.86 -29.17 10.25
CA LEU A 213 -18.13 -30.29 11.14
C LEU A 213 -19.61 -30.39 11.51
N ASP A 214 -20.26 -29.29 11.80
CA ASP A 214 -21.70 -29.25 12.13
C ASP A 214 -22.56 -29.78 10.99
N LYS A 215 -22.23 -29.47 9.72
CA LYS A 215 -22.91 -30.02 8.54
C LYS A 215 -22.77 -31.54 8.42
N LEU A 216 -21.70 -32.09 9.00
CA LEU A 216 -21.42 -33.53 9.04
C LEU A 216 -21.98 -34.20 10.32
N GLY A 217 -22.64 -33.44 11.18
CA GLY A 217 -23.09 -33.92 12.51
C GLY A 217 -21.94 -34.27 13.44
N ARG A 218 -20.81 -33.59 13.28
CA ARG A 218 -19.56 -33.83 14.02
C ARG A 218 -19.16 -32.58 14.80
N GLN A 219 -18.28 -32.73 15.75
CA GLN A 219 -17.70 -31.63 16.54
C GLN A 219 -16.28 -31.98 16.97
N ARG A 220 -15.49 -30.99 17.26
CA ARG A 220 -14.15 -31.09 17.84
C ARG A 220 -14.10 -30.33 19.17
N ARG A 221 -13.06 -30.57 19.96
CA ARG A 221 -12.84 -29.86 21.23
C ARG A 221 -11.67 -28.88 21.04
N VAL A 222 -11.94 -27.59 20.96
CA VAL A 222 -10.94 -26.54 21.06
C VAL A 222 -10.58 -26.33 22.53
N VAL A 223 -9.30 -26.51 22.88
CA VAL A 223 -8.79 -26.39 24.27
C VAL A 223 -7.87 -25.19 24.42
N LEU A 224 -7.46 -24.58 23.29
CA LEU A 224 -6.57 -23.41 23.25
C LEU A 224 -7.01 -22.49 22.10
N ALA A 225 -7.28 -21.23 22.41
CA ALA A 225 -7.44 -20.17 21.42
C ALA A 225 -6.31 -19.17 21.59
N VAL A 226 -5.64 -18.82 20.47
CA VAL A 226 -4.52 -17.85 20.44
C VAL A 226 -4.77 -16.81 19.35
N PRO A 227 -4.32 -15.56 19.54
CA PRO A 227 -4.60 -14.51 18.58
C PRO A 227 -3.62 -14.48 17.37
N GLN A 228 -2.62 -15.39 17.33
CA GLN A 228 -1.51 -15.31 16.37
C GLN A 228 -1.00 -16.70 15.95
N PHE A 229 -0.49 -16.77 14.72
CA PHE A 229 0.12 -18.00 14.19
C PHE A 229 1.57 -18.21 14.61
N ASN A 230 2.34 -17.14 14.83
CA ASN A 230 3.78 -17.21 15.02
C ASN A 230 4.23 -18.01 16.25
N GLY A 231 3.41 -18.10 17.28
CA GLY A 231 3.67 -18.88 18.50
C GLY A 231 3.30 -20.36 18.41
N LEU A 232 2.58 -20.79 17.38
CA LEU A 232 2.02 -22.14 17.29
C LEU A 232 3.10 -23.24 17.32
N GLY A 233 4.27 -22.99 16.73
CA GLY A 233 5.37 -23.95 16.73
C GLY A 233 5.73 -24.44 18.14
N SER A 234 5.97 -23.51 19.05
CA SER A 234 6.30 -23.81 20.44
C SER A 234 5.11 -24.39 21.23
N LEU A 235 3.89 -23.94 20.94
CA LEU A 235 2.68 -24.41 21.63
C LEU A 235 2.30 -25.83 21.24
N LEU A 236 2.57 -26.24 20.01
CA LEU A 236 2.28 -27.60 19.54
C LEU A 236 3.37 -28.60 19.90
N ALA A 237 4.63 -28.13 20.02
CA ALA A 237 5.73 -28.98 20.40
C ALA A 237 5.43 -29.66 21.75
N GLU A 238 5.68 -30.97 21.82
CA GLU A 238 5.46 -31.76 23.04
C GLU A 238 3.98 -31.87 23.50
N THR A 239 3.01 -31.53 22.60
CA THR A 239 1.59 -31.71 22.91
C THR A 239 0.92 -32.62 21.88
N ASP A 240 -0.30 -33.06 22.20
CA ASP A 240 -1.15 -33.84 21.31
C ASP A 240 -2.11 -32.97 20.48
N LEU A 241 -1.95 -31.65 20.53
CA LEU A 241 -2.82 -30.69 19.88
C LEU A 241 -2.75 -30.81 18.35
N LEU A 242 -3.89 -30.62 17.72
CA LEU A 242 -4.01 -30.36 16.28
C LEU A 242 -4.31 -28.86 16.08
N VAL A 243 -3.80 -28.29 15.00
CA VAL A 243 -4.25 -26.99 14.51
C VAL A 243 -4.40 -27.02 13.00
N MET A 244 -5.47 -26.41 12.49
CA MET A 244 -5.66 -26.23 11.05
C MET A 244 -5.26 -24.79 10.68
N VAL A 245 -4.35 -24.67 9.69
CA VAL A 245 -3.77 -23.38 9.28
C VAL A 245 -3.65 -23.33 7.76
N PRO A 246 -3.53 -22.15 7.13
CA PRO A 246 -3.19 -22.02 5.72
C PRO A 246 -1.92 -22.78 5.35
N ASP A 247 -1.86 -23.32 4.14
CA ASP A 247 -0.77 -24.17 3.65
C ASP A 247 0.61 -23.46 3.68
N TYR A 248 0.66 -22.16 3.38
CA TYR A 248 1.88 -21.37 3.43
C TYR A 248 2.38 -21.17 4.88
N THR A 249 1.46 -21.05 5.84
CA THR A 249 1.78 -20.98 7.26
C THR A 249 2.26 -22.34 7.79
N ALA A 250 1.60 -23.42 7.36
CA ALA A 250 1.97 -24.78 7.70
C ALA A 250 3.41 -25.11 7.27
N ARG A 251 3.76 -24.77 6.01
CA ARG A 251 5.11 -24.97 5.47
C ARG A 251 6.18 -24.29 6.30
N LEU A 252 5.94 -23.01 6.66
CA LEU A 252 6.90 -22.26 7.46
C LEU A 252 7.06 -22.82 8.88
N LEU A 253 5.94 -23.10 9.57
CA LEU A 253 5.99 -23.67 10.93
C LEU A 253 6.67 -25.04 10.96
N ALA A 254 6.43 -25.89 9.97
CA ALA A 254 7.11 -27.20 9.89
C ALA A 254 8.61 -27.07 9.54
N SER A 255 9.03 -26.02 8.82
CA SER A 255 10.45 -25.83 8.47
C SER A 255 11.34 -25.52 9.68
N THR A 256 10.77 -25.05 10.78
CA THR A 256 11.51 -24.79 12.04
C THR A 256 11.81 -26.05 12.84
N GLY A 257 11.26 -27.21 12.44
CA GLY A 257 11.51 -28.52 13.05
C GLY A 257 10.48 -28.88 14.13
N GLY A 258 10.35 -30.19 14.39
CA GLY A 258 9.47 -30.73 15.43
C GLY A 258 7.99 -30.81 15.07
N LEU A 259 7.55 -30.19 13.96
CA LEU A 259 6.19 -30.28 13.47
C LEU A 259 6.14 -30.93 12.08
N ARG A 260 5.04 -31.61 11.82
CA ARG A 260 4.66 -32.07 10.50
C ARG A 260 3.28 -31.53 10.12
N TYR A 261 3.04 -31.40 8.83
CA TYR A 261 1.72 -31.03 8.32
C TYR A 261 1.24 -32.06 7.30
N GLU A 262 -0.05 -32.18 7.20
CA GLU A 262 -0.71 -33.06 6.24
C GLU A 262 -2.04 -32.45 5.76
N ASP A 263 -2.62 -33.05 4.73
CA ASP A 263 -3.95 -32.67 4.29
C ASP A 263 -4.97 -32.96 5.41
N PRO A 264 -6.00 -32.12 5.55
CA PRO A 264 -7.11 -32.43 6.44
C PRO A 264 -7.84 -33.71 5.96
N PRO A 265 -8.67 -34.32 6.84
CA PRO A 265 -9.61 -35.36 6.40
C PRO A 265 -10.36 -34.94 5.14
N GLU A 266 -10.68 -35.90 4.28
CA GLU A 266 -11.25 -35.62 2.96
C GLU A 266 -12.57 -34.83 3.06
N GLU A 267 -13.37 -35.13 4.05
CA GLU A 267 -14.66 -34.51 4.34
C GLU A 267 -14.55 -33.01 4.73
N LEU A 268 -13.35 -32.57 5.16
CA LEU A 268 -13.05 -31.20 5.54
C LEU A 268 -12.29 -30.43 4.44
N ARG A 269 -12.13 -31.03 3.25
CA ARG A 269 -11.51 -30.38 2.09
C ARG A 269 -12.58 -29.70 1.26
N ASP A 270 -12.76 -28.45 1.45
CA ASP A 270 -13.80 -27.64 0.78
C ASP A 270 -13.29 -26.83 -0.41
N GLY A 271 -12.16 -27.21 -0.97
CA GLY A 271 -11.56 -26.55 -2.13
C GLY A 271 -10.42 -25.60 -1.79
N SER A 272 -10.26 -24.57 -2.61
CA SER A 272 -9.25 -23.53 -2.40
C SER A 272 -9.88 -22.22 -1.99
N HIS A 273 -9.25 -21.56 -1.02
CA HIS A 273 -9.62 -20.24 -0.54
C HIS A 273 -8.81 -19.16 -1.24
N GLU A 274 -9.31 -17.95 -1.25
CA GLU A 274 -8.60 -16.83 -1.84
C GLU A 274 -8.09 -15.89 -0.73
N LEU A 275 -6.80 -15.57 -0.80
CA LEU A 275 -6.21 -14.50 -0.01
C LEU A 275 -6.42 -13.18 -0.76
N PRO A 276 -7.25 -12.27 -0.26
CA PRO A 276 -7.49 -11.01 -0.94
C PRO A 276 -6.46 -9.95 -0.59
N MET A 277 -6.25 -9.04 -1.54
CA MET A 277 -5.67 -7.72 -1.33
C MET A 277 -6.76 -6.68 -1.57
N ALA A 278 -6.91 -5.72 -0.65
CA ALA A 278 -7.83 -4.60 -0.77
C ALA A 278 -7.08 -3.27 -0.62
N TRP A 279 -7.59 -2.20 -1.26
CA TRP A 279 -6.99 -0.87 -1.17
C TRP A 279 -8.04 0.23 -1.33
N SER A 280 -7.74 1.43 -0.82
CA SER A 280 -8.59 2.59 -1.01
C SER A 280 -8.65 3.01 -2.49
N GLY A 281 -9.85 3.25 -3.02
CA GLY A 281 -10.05 3.75 -4.38
C GLY A 281 -9.32 5.08 -4.65
N ALA A 282 -9.10 5.90 -3.62
CA ALA A 282 -8.32 7.12 -3.73
C ALA A 282 -6.85 6.87 -4.13
N GLN A 283 -6.31 5.69 -3.78
CA GLN A 283 -4.93 5.28 -4.09
C GLN A 283 -4.82 4.45 -5.39
N ASP A 284 -5.94 4.25 -6.09
CA ASP A 284 -5.97 3.35 -7.24
C ASP A 284 -5.04 3.78 -8.38
N HIS A 285 -4.99 5.08 -8.63
CA HIS A 285 -4.22 5.68 -9.72
C HIS A 285 -2.83 6.17 -9.31
N ASP A 286 -2.48 6.13 -8.02
CA ASP A 286 -1.15 6.50 -7.56
C ASP A 286 -0.10 5.52 -8.11
N PRO A 287 0.93 5.99 -8.86
CA PRO A 287 1.88 5.10 -9.52
C PRO A 287 2.72 4.27 -8.54
N GLY A 288 3.10 4.84 -7.39
CA GLY A 288 3.86 4.12 -6.36
C GLY A 288 3.03 3.04 -5.69
N GLU A 289 1.76 3.34 -5.35
CA GLU A 289 0.84 2.34 -4.80
C GLU A 289 0.51 1.23 -5.81
N ARG A 290 0.37 1.56 -7.09
CA ARG A 290 0.20 0.56 -8.15
C ARG A 290 1.42 -0.35 -8.28
N TRP A 291 2.62 0.22 -8.24
CA TRP A 291 3.85 -0.54 -8.23
C TRP A 291 3.92 -1.47 -7.01
N LEU A 292 3.67 -0.96 -5.80
CA LEU A 292 3.65 -1.78 -4.59
C LEU A 292 2.66 -2.94 -4.71
N ARG A 293 1.41 -2.67 -5.13
CA ARG A 293 0.39 -3.72 -5.33
C ARG A 293 0.82 -4.76 -6.36
N SER A 294 1.55 -4.37 -7.41
CA SER A 294 2.10 -5.32 -8.37
C SER A 294 3.16 -6.23 -7.74
N ARG A 295 3.98 -5.70 -6.82
CA ARG A 295 4.98 -6.48 -6.08
C ARG A 295 4.34 -7.40 -5.05
N ILE A 296 3.31 -6.94 -4.34
CA ILE A 296 2.50 -7.78 -3.47
C ILE A 296 1.91 -8.95 -4.27
N GLN A 297 1.31 -8.70 -5.42
CA GLN A 297 0.76 -9.74 -6.30
C GLN A 297 1.81 -10.77 -6.72
N MET A 298 3.01 -10.32 -7.01
CA MET A 298 4.10 -11.18 -7.50
C MET A 298 4.76 -12.00 -6.38
N PHE A 299 4.99 -11.41 -5.21
CA PHE A 299 5.82 -12.03 -4.16
C PHE A 299 5.04 -12.58 -2.96
N ILE A 300 3.79 -12.16 -2.76
CA ILE A 300 2.84 -12.77 -1.84
C ILE A 300 1.94 -13.77 -2.58
N GLY A 301 1.80 -13.61 -3.88
CA GLY A 301 1.11 -14.56 -4.73
C GLY A 301 1.72 -15.96 -4.71
N ASP A 302 1.19 -16.86 -5.52
CA ASP A 302 1.66 -18.22 -5.57
C ASP A 302 3.08 -18.29 -6.16
N PRO A 303 4.10 -18.75 -5.40
CA PRO A 303 5.47 -18.85 -5.89
C PRO A 303 5.61 -19.90 -7.01
N ASP A 304 4.68 -20.85 -7.12
CA ASP A 304 4.65 -21.87 -8.18
C ASP A 304 4.02 -21.34 -9.49
N SER A 305 3.59 -20.08 -9.52
CA SER A 305 3.04 -19.40 -10.70
C SER A 305 4.07 -18.52 -11.44
N LEU A 306 5.35 -18.56 -11.03
CA LEU A 306 6.46 -17.82 -11.66
C LEU A 306 7.34 -18.76 -12.53
#